data_cc4c9486129883d26141beced0252a98
#
_entry.id   cc4c9486129883d26141beced0252a98
#
_cell.length_a   1.000
_cell.length_b   1.000
_cell.length_c   1.000
_cell.angle_alpha   90.00
_cell.angle_beta   90.00
_cell.angle_gamma   90.00
#
_symmetry.space_group_name_H-M   'P 1'
#
loop_
_entity.id
_entity.type
_entity.pdbx_description
1 polymer ?
#
loop_
_entity_poly.entity_id
_entity_poly.type
_entity_poly.pdbx_seq_one_letter_code
_entity_poly.pdbx_strand_id
1 'polypeptide(L)'
;MCIRDRIGTAGLPHVIMRFFTVPSVKAARSSAGWALVFIAILYTTAPAVAAMARLNLVATIDQPDQQNNLAYVDRPSWFRNWEKTGLLKFEDKNADGLIQYTAGEDNEMVKVDRDIMVLANPEIARLPNWVIALVAAGGLAAALSTAAGLLLAISSSISRDLLKGVLKPEISEKEELAASRIAMAVSIVIAGYFGFNPPDFAAGTVALAFGLAASSIFPALMMGIFSSTINKEGAIAGMLAGIGVTLLYVFQHKGIMFIKSTAYLGEMNPNWFFGIEPNAFGEVGALVNFCVAFIVSKICKKIPYDVE
;
A
#
# COMPACT_ATOMS: atom_id res chain seq x y z
N MET A 1 -10.82 4.70 6.45
CA MET A 1 -10.31 3.80 5.38
C MET A 1 -10.80 4.18 3.98
N CYS A 2 -12.08 4.21 3.67
CA CYS A 2 -12.56 4.52 2.31
C CYS A 2 -12.20 5.92 1.80
N ILE A 3 -12.20 6.94 2.64
CA ILE A 3 -11.84 8.31 2.24
C ILE A 3 -10.35 8.36 1.88
N ARG A 4 -9.49 7.86 2.76
CA ARG A 4 -8.03 7.79 2.54
C ARG A 4 -7.68 7.08 1.25
N ASP A 5 -8.26 5.91 0.99
CA ASP A 5 -7.94 5.11 -0.19
C ASP A 5 -8.35 5.82 -1.48
N ARG A 6 -9.50 6.50 -1.49
CA ARG A 6 -9.96 7.27 -2.66
C ARG A 6 -9.12 8.52 -2.91
N ILE A 7 -8.88 9.30 -1.86
CA ILE A 7 -8.07 10.52 -1.92
C ILE A 7 -6.62 10.19 -2.21
N GLY A 8 -6.07 9.16 -1.55
CA GLY A 8 -4.71 8.70 -1.77
C GLY A 8 -4.48 8.20 -3.18
N THR A 9 -5.39 7.41 -3.74
CA THR A 9 -5.28 6.91 -5.12
C THR A 9 -5.23 8.07 -6.13
N ALA A 10 -6.00 9.14 -5.91
CA ALA A 10 -5.98 10.32 -6.77
C ALA A 10 -4.65 11.10 -6.68
N GLY A 11 -3.88 10.94 -5.58
CA GLY A 11 -2.58 11.55 -5.40
C GLY A 11 -1.39 10.66 -5.80
N LEU A 12 -1.59 9.44 -6.29
CA LEU A 12 -0.49 8.53 -6.62
C LEU A 12 0.15 8.88 -7.99
N PRO A 13 1.44 9.22 -8.04
CA PRO A 13 2.09 9.65 -9.27
C PRO A 13 2.02 8.63 -10.39
N HIS A 14 2.23 7.35 -10.11
CA HIS A 14 2.22 6.28 -11.10
C HIS A 14 0.82 6.02 -11.71
N VAL A 15 -0.25 6.42 -11.02
CA VAL A 15 -1.62 6.40 -11.55
C VAL A 15 -1.85 7.61 -12.45
N ILE A 16 -1.44 8.81 -11.99
CA ILE A 16 -1.63 10.07 -12.72
C ILE A 16 -0.87 10.06 -14.04
N MET A 17 0.38 9.58 -14.06
CA MET A 17 1.21 9.50 -15.27
C MET A 17 0.52 8.76 -16.43
N ARG A 18 -0.33 7.79 -16.16
CA ARG A 18 -1.02 7.02 -17.20
C ARG A 18 -1.99 7.86 -18.02
N PHE A 19 -2.53 8.94 -17.46
CA PHE A 19 -3.40 9.87 -18.19
C PHE A 19 -2.64 10.73 -19.18
N PHE A 20 -1.32 10.90 -19.00
CA PHE A 20 -0.47 11.65 -19.95
C PHE A 20 0.10 10.79 -21.08
N THR A 21 -0.01 9.46 -20.98
CA THR A 21 0.54 8.53 -21.98
C THR A 21 -0.47 8.13 -23.07
N VAL A 22 -1.69 8.66 -23.01
CA VAL A 22 -2.73 8.38 -24.01
C VAL A 22 -2.80 9.45 -25.10
N PRO A 23 -3.16 9.09 -26.33
CA PRO A 23 -3.09 10.01 -27.48
C PRO A 23 -4.17 11.11 -27.47
N SER A 24 -5.23 10.97 -26.68
CA SER A 24 -6.32 11.95 -26.62
C SER A 24 -7.11 11.90 -25.32
N VAL A 25 -7.81 12.99 -25.00
CA VAL A 25 -8.73 13.08 -23.85
C VAL A 25 -9.86 12.04 -23.94
N LYS A 26 -10.35 11.77 -25.16
CA LYS A 26 -11.37 10.73 -25.37
C LYS A 26 -10.83 9.32 -25.02
N ALA A 27 -9.60 9.03 -25.42
CA ALA A 27 -8.92 7.78 -25.07
C ALA A 27 -8.69 7.68 -23.55
N ALA A 28 -8.29 8.76 -22.88
CA ALA A 28 -8.16 8.80 -21.42
C ALA A 28 -9.47 8.47 -20.70
N ARG A 29 -10.58 9.10 -21.11
CA ARG A 29 -11.91 8.84 -20.53
C ARG A 29 -12.38 7.41 -20.77
N SER A 30 -12.20 6.87 -21.97
CA SER A 30 -12.54 5.48 -22.29
C SER A 30 -11.71 4.50 -21.46
N SER A 31 -10.41 4.74 -21.34
CA SER A 31 -9.49 3.93 -20.55
C SER A 31 -9.87 3.94 -19.06
N ALA A 32 -10.21 5.11 -18.51
CA ALA A 32 -10.69 5.24 -17.14
C ALA A 32 -12.02 4.47 -16.92
N GLY A 33 -12.94 4.53 -17.87
CA GLY A 33 -14.19 3.78 -17.81
C GLY A 33 -13.98 2.27 -17.74
N TRP A 34 -13.14 1.72 -18.62
CA TRP A 34 -12.79 0.30 -18.59
C TRP A 34 -12.05 -0.10 -17.32
N ALA A 35 -11.11 0.74 -16.84
CA ALA A 35 -10.43 0.50 -15.59
C ALA A 35 -11.41 0.39 -14.42
N LEU A 36 -12.41 1.27 -14.35
CA LEU A 36 -13.45 1.22 -13.30
C LEU A 36 -14.27 -0.07 -13.36
N VAL A 37 -14.59 -0.58 -14.56
CA VAL A 37 -15.31 -1.86 -14.71
C VAL A 37 -14.48 -3.01 -14.14
N PHE A 38 -13.20 -3.12 -14.51
CA PHE A 38 -12.31 -4.17 -13.98
C PHE A 38 -12.07 -4.02 -12.49
N ILE A 39 -11.91 -2.80 -11.97
CA ILE A 39 -11.78 -2.53 -10.55
C ILE A 39 -13.06 -2.96 -9.81
N ALA A 40 -14.24 -2.65 -10.33
CA ALA A 40 -15.52 -3.05 -9.73
C ALA A 40 -15.62 -4.58 -9.62
N ILE A 41 -15.27 -5.31 -10.69
CA ILE A 41 -15.25 -6.78 -10.69
C ILE A 41 -14.28 -7.30 -9.62
N LEU A 42 -13.06 -6.76 -9.55
CA LEU A 42 -12.06 -7.18 -8.59
C LEU A 42 -12.51 -6.93 -7.14
N TYR A 43 -13.00 -5.74 -6.84
CA TYR A 43 -13.40 -5.36 -5.47
C TYR A 43 -14.72 -6.02 -5.01
N THR A 44 -15.54 -6.50 -5.92
CA THR A 44 -16.73 -7.31 -5.57
C THR A 44 -16.38 -8.78 -5.34
N THR A 45 -15.37 -9.31 -6.05
CA THR A 45 -14.98 -10.73 -5.94
C THR A 45 -13.95 -10.98 -4.84
N ALA A 46 -12.99 -10.07 -4.62
CA ALA A 46 -11.91 -10.28 -3.66
C ALA A 46 -12.38 -10.53 -2.21
N PRO A 47 -13.35 -9.78 -1.65
CA PRO A 47 -13.87 -10.06 -0.31
C PRO A 47 -14.55 -11.42 -0.21
N ALA A 48 -15.27 -11.85 -1.25
CA ALA A 48 -15.90 -13.17 -1.29
C ALA A 48 -14.85 -14.28 -1.30
N VAL A 49 -13.79 -14.15 -2.12
CA VAL A 49 -12.67 -15.09 -2.16
C VAL A 49 -11.96 -15.16 -0.81
N ALA A 50 -11.72 -14.02 -0.16
CA ALA A 50 -11.08 -13.98 1.16
C ALA A 50 -11.94 -14.64 2.24
N ALA A 51 -13.26 -14.42 2.25
CA ALA A 51 -14.18 -15.07 3.16
C ALA A 51 -14.22 -16.57 2.94
N MET A 52 -14.29 -17.02 1.69
CA MET A 52 -14.25 -18.45 1.35
C MET A 52 -12.93 -19.13 1.73
N ALA A 53 -11.81 -18.43 1.54
CA ALA A 53 -10.49 -18.94 1.96
C ALA A 53 -10.45 -19.21 3.47
N ARG A 54 -10.99 -18.28 4.25
CA ARG A 54 -11.07 -18.43 5.72
C ARG A 54 -12.01 -19.55 6.12
N LEU A 55 -13.18 -19.63 5.50
CA LEU A 55 -14.13 -20.73 5.76
C LEU A 55 -13.52 -22.10 5.40
N ASN A 56 -12.82 -22.21 4.27
CA ASN A 56 -12.15 -23.43 3.86
C ASN A 56 -11.04 -23.84 4.83
N LEU A 57 -10.28 -22.85 5.36
CA LEU A 57 -9.25 -23.09 6.38
C LEU A 57 -9.91 -23.65 7.67
N VAL A 58 -10.95 -22.99 8.17
CA VAL A 58 -11.68 -23.42 9.36
C VAL A 58 -12.28 -24.80 9.13
N ALA A 59 -12.96 -25.04 8.02
CA ALA A 59 -13.57 -26.35 7.70
C ALA A 59 -12.52 -27.48 7.53
N THR A 60 -11.28 -27.14 7.19
CA THR A 60 -10.19 -28.12 7.13
C THR A 60 -9.73 -28.53 8.53
N ILE A 61 -9.74 -27.61 9.49
CA ILE A 61 -9.28 -27.82 10.86
C ILE A 61 -10.40 -28.39 11.72
N ASP A 62 -11.56 -27.71 11.75
CA ASP A 62 -12.74 -28.12 12.47
C ASP A 62 -13.52 -29.12 11.62
N GLN A 63 -13.23 -30.37 11.68
CA GLN A 63 -13.95 -31.41 10.90
C GLN A 63 -15.31 -31.71 11.56
N PRO A 64 -16.38 -30.97 11.28
CA PRO A 64 -17.64 -31.10 12.00
C PRO A 64 -18.30 -32.47 11.84
N ASP A 65 -17.98 -33.19 10.79
CA ASP A 65 -18.47 -34.52 10.51
C ASP A 65 -17.79 -35.64 11.35
N GLN A 66 -16.62 -35.33 11.94
CA GLN A 66 -15.82 -36.31 12.68
C GLN A 66 -15.81 -36.12 14.20
N GLN A 67 -16.55 -35.11 14.71
CA GLN A 67 -16.59 -34.74 16.13
C GLN A 67 -15.24 -34.41 16.78
N ASN A 68 -14.16 -34.39 16.03
CA ASN A 68 -12.80 -34.06 16.48
C ASN A 68 -12.16 -33.09 15.51
N ASN A 69 -11.32 -32.25 16.03
CA ASN A 69 -10.46 -31.39 15.22
C ASN A 69 -9.43 -32.22 14.45
N LEU A 70 -8.84 -31.64 13.40
CA LEU A 70 -7.82 -32.28 12.58
C LEU A 70 -6.61 -32.66 13.43
N ALA A 71 -6.19 -33.93 13.40
CA ALA A 71 -4.96 -34.35 14.02
C ALA A 71 -3.75 -33.74 13.27
N TYR A 72 -2.78 -33.21 14.04
CA TYR A 72 -1.60 -32.56 13.44
C TYR A 72 -0.81 -33.49 12.53
N VAL A 73 -0.82 -34.80 12.80
CA VAL A 73 -0.16 -35.81 11.97
C VAL A 73 -0.80 -35.91 10.59
N ASP A 74 -2.11 -35.75 10.50
CA ASP A 74 -2.92 -35.93 9.29
C ASP A 74 -3.09 -34.64 8.47
N ARG A 75 -2.39 -33.57 8.87
CA ARG A 75 -2.49 -32.27 8.20
C ARG A 75 -2.12 -32.36 6.71
N PRO A 76 -2.85 -31.60 5.84
CA PRO A 76 -2.65 -31.62 4.39
C PRO A 76 -1.24 -31.16 3.97
N SER A 77 -0.84 -31.49 2.75
CA SER A 77 0.48 -31.12 2.20
C SER A 77 0.70 -29.61 2.15
N TRP A 78 -0.33 -28.83 1.82
CA TRP A 78 -0.25 -27.37 1.79
C TRP A 78 0.05 -26.78 3.18
N PHE A 79 -0.53 -27.34 4.24
CA PHE A 79 -0.28 -26.92 5.62
C PHE A 79 1.20 -27.11 5.98
N ARG A 80 1.79 -28.28 5.66
CA ARG A 80 3.21 -28.55 5.88
C ARG A 80 4.13 -27.61 5.11
N ASN A 81 3.76 -27.26 3.88
CA ASN A 81 4.52 -26.32 3.06
C ASN A 81 4.52 -24.91 3.66
N TRP A 82 3.40 -24.47 4.19
CA TRP A 82 3.26 -23.15 4.80
C TRP A 82 3.95 -23.05 6.15
N GLU A 83 3.97 -24.13 6.92
CA GLU A 83 4.82 -24.19 8.13
C GLU A 83 6.30 -24.02 7.79
N LYS A 84 6.81 -24.72 6.78
CA LYS A 84 8.20 -24.61 6.34
C LYS A 84 8.59 -23.21 5.89
N THR A 85 7.66 -22.48 5.29
CA THR A 85 7.88 -21.10 4.81
C THR A 85 7.58 -20.05 5.90
N GLY A 86 7.11 -20.45 7.08
CA GLY A 86 6.79 -19.54 8.18
C GLY A 86 5.52 -18.72 7.97
N LEU A 87 4.69 -19.07 6.97
CA LEU A 87 3.39 -18.45 6.72
C LEU A 87 2.32 -18.91 7.69
N LEU A 88 2.52 -20.11 8.26
CA LEU A 88 1.66 -20.71 9.26
C LEU A 88 2.53 -21.24 10.41
N LYS A 89 2.07 -21.08 11.66
CA LYS A 89 2.71 -21.68 12.83
C LYS A 89 1.64 -22.28 13.72
N PHE A 90 1.80 -23.57 13.98
CA PHE A 90 1.02 -24.32 14.97
C PHE A 90 1.85 -24.53 16.23
N GLU A 91 1.21 -24.51 17.38
CA GLU A 91 1.85 -24.77 18.67
C GLU A 91 0.81 -25.49 19.55
N ASP A 92 1.02 -26.79 19.73
CA ASP A 92 0.16 -27.64 20.57
C ASP A 92 0.33 -27.22 22.03
N LYS A 93 -0.70 -26.54 22.59
CA LYS A 93 -0.66 -26.00 23.94
C LYS A 93 -1.16 -26.96 24.99
N ASN A 94 -2.08 -27.83 24.59
CA ASN A 94 -2.72 -28.78 25.50
C ASN A 94 -2.17 -30.20 25.38
N ALA A 95 -1.24 -30.43 24.44
CA ALA A 95 -0.58 -31.72 24.17
C ALA A 95 -1.58 -32.84 23.77
N ASP A 96 -2.69 -32.50 23.10
CA ASP A 96 -3.65 -33.50 22.60
C ASP A 96 -3.37 -33.95 21.15
N GLY A 97 -2.44 -33.29 20.45
CA GLY A 97 -2.07 -33.56 19.07
C GLY A 97 -3.13 -33.17 18.04
N LEU A 98 -4.18 -32.45 18.44
CA LEU A 98 -5.21 -31.92 17.57
C LEU A 98 -4.95 -30.42 17.30
N ILE A 99 -5.47 -29.89 16.20
CA ILE A 99 -5.30 -28.47 15.88
C ILE A 99 -6.52 -27.70 16.32
N GLN A 100 -6.38 -26.77 17.28
CA GLN A 100 -7.45 -25.86 17.68
C GLN A 100 -7.26 -24.49 17.01
N TYR A 101 -8.29 -24.07 16.26
CA TYR A 101 -8.32 -22.74 15.65
C TYR A 101 -9.53 -21.95 16.18
N THR A 102 -9.38 -21.40 17.37
CA THR A 102 -10.43 -20.71 18.13
C THR A 102 -10.09 -19.24 18.35
N ALA A 103 -11.08 -18.44 18.76
CA ALA A 103 -10.83 -17.08 19.21
C ALA A 103 -10.49 -17.11 20.71
N GLY A 104 -9.24 -16.75 21.06
CA GLY A 104 -8.84 -16.67 22.46
C GLY A 104 -7.45 -17.25 22.74
N GLU A 105 -7.17 -17.46 24.03
CA GLU A 105 -5.87 -17.95 24.52
C GLU A 105 -5.60 -19.42 24.17
N ASP A 106 -6.66 -20.19 23.99
CA ASP A 106 -6.61 -21.61 23.60
C ASP A 106 -6.30 -21.82 22.11
N ASN A 107 -6.12 -20.74 21.35
CA ASN A 107 -5.78 -20.82 19.94
C ASN A 107 -4.37 -21.36 19.74
N GLU A 108 -4.25 -22.48 19.06
CA GLU A 108 -2.99 -23.16 18.76
C GLU A 108 -2.41 -22.78 17.40
N MET A 109 -3.23 -22.18 16.54
CA MET A 109 -2.77 -21.56 15.30
C MET A 109 -2.18 -20.18 15.62
N VAL A 110 -0.94 -20.17 16.13
CA VAL A 110 -0.26 -18.97 16.66
C VAL A 110 -0.02 -17.93 15.58
N LYS A 111 0.21 -18.38 14.34
CA LYS A 111 0.37 -17.51 13.18
C LYS A 111 -0.35 -18.09 11.99
N VAL A 112 -1.21 -17.28 11.39
CA VAL A 112 -1.75 -17.49 10.04
C VAL A 112 -1.52 -16.19 9.28
N ASP A 113 -0.67 -16.25 8.25
CA ASP A 113 -0.32 -15.06 7.47
C ASP A 113 -1.55 -14.55 6.72
N ARG A 114 -1.85 -13.27 6.92
CA ARG A 114 -3.06 -12.65 6.36
C ARG A 114 -2.96 -12.40 4.87
N ASP A 115 -1.75 -12.14 4.39
CA ASP A 115 -1.50 -11.73 3.01
C ASP A 115 -1.58 -12.91 2.03
N ILE A 116 -1.28 -14.14 2.51
CA ILE A 116 -1.29 -15.33 1.67
C ILE A 116 -2.70 -15.91 1.45
N MET A 117 -3.68 -15.59 2.29
CA MET A 117 -4.99 -16.27 2.31
C MET A 117 -5.70 -16.29 0.95
N VAL A 118 -5.66 -15.18 0.21
CA VAL A 118 -6.31 -15.11 -1.12
C VAL A 118 -5.59 -15.97 -2.14
N LEU A 119 -4.26 -15.93 -2.16
CA LEU A 119 -3.42 -16.69 -3.09
C LEU A 119 -3.44 -18.20 -2.78
N ALA A 120 -3.63 -18.55 -1.53
CA ALA A 120 -3.65 -19.92 -1.06
C ALA A 120 -5.00 -20.61 -1.20
N ASN A 121 -6.08 -19.86 -1.33
CA ASN A 121 -7.42 -20.44 -1.40
C ASN A 121 -7.58 -21.54 -2.45
N PRO A 122 -7.02 -21.45 -3.68
CA PRO A 122 -7.07 -22.55 -4.63
C PRO A 122 -6.42 -23.85 -4.14
N GLU A 123 -5.33 -23.74 -3.37
CA GLU A 123 -4.64 -24.90 -2.81
C GLU A 123 -5.43 -25.50 -1.65
N ILE A 124 -5.97 -24.68 -0.75
CA ILE A 124 -6.82 -25.10 0.38
C ILE A 124 -8.10 -25.78 -0.16
N ALA A 125 -8.73 -25.18 -1.19
CA ALA A 125 -9.91 -25.73 -1.84
C ALA A 125 -9.64 -26.95 -2.75
N ARG A 126 -8.39 -27.43 -2.81
CA ARG A 126 -7.95 -28.56 -3.62
C ARG A 126 -8.29 -28.42 -5.10
N LEU A 127 -8.18 -27.20 -5.64
CA LEU A 127 -8.39 -26.96 -7.06
C LEU A 127 -7.25 -27.57 -7.91
N PRO A 128 -7.47 -27.83 -9.21
CA PRO A 128 -6.44 -28.37 -10.08
C PRO A 128 -5.18 -27.49 -10.10
N ASN A 129 -4.01 -28.11 -10.23
CA ASN A 129 -2.71 -27.41 -10.18
C ASN A 129 -2.55 -26.28 -11.20
N TRP A 130 -3.21 -26.35 -12.36
CA TRP A 130 -3.18 -25.28 -13.34
C TRP A 130 -3.87 -24.00 -12.85
N VAL A 131 -4.92 -24.13 -12.02
CA VAL A 131 -5.60 -22.97 -11.38
C VAL A 131 -4.68 -22.33 -10.36
N ILE A 132 -4.02 -23.15 -9.53
CA ILE A 132 -3.05 -22.68 -8.53
C ILE A 132 -1.90 -21.93 -9.23
N ALA A 133 -1.36 -22.50 -10.30
CA ALA A 133 -0.30 -21.88 -11.08
C ALA A 133 -0.75 -20.55 -11.73
N LEU A 134 -1.98 -20.50 -12.27
CA LEU A 134 -2.53 -19.30 -12.88
C LEU A 134 -2.72 -18.17 -11.85
N VAL A 135 -3.22 -18.48 -10.66
CA VAL A 135 -3.39 -17.49 -9.57
C VAL A 135 -2.04 -16.98 -9.08
N ALA A 136 -1.07 -17.86 -8.90
CA ALA A 136 0.30 -17.47 -8.51
C ALA A 136 0.97 -16.59 -9.57
N ALA A 137 0.86 -16.95 -10.85
CA ALA A 137 1.39 -16.17 -11.97
C ALA A 137 0.69 -14.80 -12.07
N GLY A 138 -0.63 -14.75 -11.87
CA GLY A 138 -1.42 -13.52 -11.86
C GLY A 138 -1.01 -12.59 -10.72
N GLY A 139 -0.83 -13.12 -9.52
CA GLY A 139 -0.34 -12.36 -8.36
C GLY A 139 1.04 -11.75 -8.58
N LEU A 140 1.97 -12.55 -9.12
CA LEU A 140 3.32 -12.10 -9.45
C LEU A 140 3.30 -11.02 -10.55
N ALA A 141 2.51 -11.21 -11.61
CA ALA A 141 2.36 -10.24 -12.69
C ALA A 141 1.79 -8.90 -12.19
N ALA A 142 0.80 -8.94 -11.30
CA ALA A 142 0.22 -7.75 -10.68
C ALA A 142 1.25 -6.99 -9.85
N ALA A 143 2.03 -7.69 -9.02
CA ALA A 143 3.08 -7.09 -8.21
C ALA A 143 4.17 -6.43 -9.07
N LEU A 144 4.69 -7.14 -10.08
CA LEU A 144 5.73 -6.64 -10.98
C LEU A 144 5.25 -5.45 -11.81
N SER A 145 4.01 -5.45 -12.28
CA SER A 145 3.45 -4.35 -13.07
C SER A 145 3.35 -3.06 -12.25
N THR A 146 2.95 -3.18 -10.98
CA THR A 146 2.87 -2.04 -10.06
C THR A 146 4.26 -1.53 -9.69
N ALA A 147 5.19 -2.45 -9.38
CA ALA A 147 6.58 -2.10 -9.07
C ALA A 147 7.26 -1.35 -10.24
N ALA A 148 7.06 -1.82 -11.48
CA ALA A 148 7.60 -1.14 -12.67
C ALA A 148 7.08 0.30 -12.81
N GLY A 149 5.78 0.51 -12.59
CA GLY A 149 5.17 1.85 -12.64
C GLY A 149 5.71 2.79 -11.56
N LEU A 150 5.87 2.30 -10.33
CA LEU A 150 6.43 3.05 -9.22
C LEU A 150 7.90 3.40 -9.43
N LEU A 151 8.72 2.45 -9.87
CA LEU A 151 10.14 2.67 -10.16
C LEU A 151 10.33 3.70 -11.29
N LEU A 152 9.48 3.66 -12.32
CA LEU A 152 9.50 4.64 -13.39
C LEU A 152 9.16 6.04 -12.86
N ALA A 153 8.13 6.18 -12.03
CA ALA A 153 7.75 7.44 -11.41
C ALA A 153 8.88 8.02 -10.55
N ILE A 154 9.46 7.21 -9.66
CA ILE A 154 10.58 7.64 -8.79
C ILE A 154 11.80 8.04 -9.61
N SER A 155 12.19 7.20 -10.56
CA SER A 155 13.40 7.47 -11.37
C SER A 155 13.27 8.71 -12.25
N SER A 156 12.08 8.95 -12.83
CA SER A 156 11.84 10.17 -13.62
C SER A 156 11.80 11.43 -12.75
N SER A 157 11.17 11.36 -11.57
CA SER A 157 11.14 12.49 -10.64
C SER A 157 12.54 12.88 -10.16
N ILE A 158 13.42 11.92 -9.92
CA ILE A 158 14.80 12.20 -9.51
C ILE A 158 15.63 12.70 -10.66
N SER A 159 15.61 12.04 -11.83
CA SER A 159 16.48 12.37 -12.93
C SER A 159 16.04 13.61 -13.72
N ARG A 160 14.76 13.71 -14.02
CA ARG A 160 14.21 14.77 -14.85
C ARG A 160 13.78 15.99 -14.03
N ASP A 161 12.96 15.77 -12.99
CA ASP A 161 12.37 16.90 -12.27
C ASP A 161 13.37 17.53 -11.31
N LEU A 162 14.10 16.72 -10.52
CA LEU A 162 15.05 17.23 -9.54
C LEU A 162 16.40 17.54 -10.21
N LEU A 163 17.05 16.57 -10.87
CA LEU A 163 18.40 16.74 -11.37
C LEU A 163 18.44 17.72 -12.54
N LYS A 164 17.67 17.48 -13.60
CA LYS A 164 17.64 18.35 -14.78
C LYS A 164 16.85 19.63 -14.55
N GLY A 165 15.71 19.56 -13.87
CA GLY A 165 14.84 20.72 -13.65
C GLY A 165 15.38 21.73 -12.64
N VAL A 166 16.14 21.28 -11.64
CA VAL A 166 16.55 22.14 -10.50
C VAL A 166 18.06 22.22 -10.34
N LEU A 167 18.77 21.07 -10.31
CA LEU A 167 20.18 21.02 -9.91
C LEU A 167 21.15 21.25 -11.08
N LYS A 168 20.92 20.69 -12.26
CA LYS A 168 21.79 20.73 -13.41
C LYS A 168 21.00 20.81 -14.73
N PRO A 169 20.45 21.97 -15.11
CA PRO A 169 19.60 22.11 -16.30
C PRO A 169 20.27 21.69 -17.62
N GLU A 170 21.56 21.80 -17.70
CA GLU A 170 22.37 21.47 -18.90
C GLU A 170 22.90 20.03 -18.91
N ILE A 171 22.32 19.14 -18.12
CA ILE A 171 22.73 17.73 -18.07
C ILE A 171 22.49 17.07 -19.44
N SER A 172 23.46 16.26 -19.90
CA SER A 172 23.32 15.51 -21.15
C SER A 172 22.30 14.37 -21.00
N GLU A 173 21.66 13.97 -22.11
CA GLU A 173 20.71 12.86 -22.11
C GLU A 173 21.32 11.54 -21.59
N LYS A 174 22.60 11.30 -21.83
CA LYS A 174 23.30 10.10 -21.31
C LYS A 174 23.45 10.15 -19.80
N GLU A 175 23.79 11.31 -19.24
CA GLU A 175 23.89 11.47 -17.77
C GLU A 175 22.52 11.43 -17.11
N GLU A 176 21.48 12.03 -17.73
CA GLU A 176 20.09 11.95 -17.26
C GLU A 176 19.63 10.49 -17.20
N LEU A 177 19.91 9.70 -18.26
CA LEU A 177 19.56 8.28 -18.29
C LEU A 177 20.35 7.46 -17.26
N ALA A 178 21.64 7.78 -17.06
CA ALA A 178 22.45 7.13 -16.03
C ALA A 178 21.92 7.43 -14.63
N ALA A 179 21.58 8.69 -14.35
CA ALA A 179 20.97 9.09 -13.08
C ALA A 179 19.63 8.37 -12.82
N SER A 180 18.79 8.25 -13.86
CA SER A 180 17.53 7.50 -13.78
C SER A 180 17.75 6.03 -13.41
N ARG A 181 18.73 5.37 -14.04
CA ARG A 181 19.08 3.97 -13.73
C ARG A 181 19.64 3.80 -12.32
N ILE A 182 20.47 4.72 -11.86
CA ILE A 182 21.01 4.71 -10.49
C ILE A 182 19.86 4.91 -9.48
N ALA A 183 19.01 5.89 -9.71
CA ALA A 183 17.85 6.13 -8.84
C ALA A 183 16.93 4.89 -8.76
N MET A 184 16.69 4.22 -9.88
CA MET A 184 15.93 2.98 -9.93
C MET A 184 16.61 1.86 -9.13
N ALA A 185 17.92 1.65 -9.31
CA ALA A 185 18.68 0.63 -8.59
C ALA A 185 18.64 0.87 -7.07
N VAL A 186 18.85 2.11 -6.63
CA VAL A 186 18.78 2.48 -5.21
C VAL A 186 17.37 2.23 -4.66
N SER A 187 16.34 2.59 -5.41
CA SER A 187 14.94 2.36 -5.01
C SER A 187 14.62 0.87 -4.88
N ILE A 188 15.16 0.02 -5.76
CA ILE A 188 15.00 -1.44 -5.67
C ILE A 188 15.66 -1.99 -4.41
N VAL A 189 16.86 -1.51 -4.06
CA VAL A 189 17.54 -1.94 -2.82
C VAL A 189 16.75 -1.55 -1.58
N ILE A 190 16.23 -0.32 -1.54
CA ILE A 190 15.38 0.15 -0.43
C ILE A 190 14.09 -0.66 -0.35
N ALA A 191 13.42 -0.90 -1.49
CA ALA A 191 12.22 -1.73 -1.54
C ALA A 191 12.50 -3.17 -1.10
N GLY A 192 13.65 -3.74 -1.48
CA GLY A 192 14.10 -5.05 -1.04
C GLY A 192 14.29 -5.12 0.47
N TYR A 193 14.88 -4.09 1.08
CA TYR A 193 15.00 -4.01 2.54
C TYR A 193 13.63 -4.06 3.24
N PHE A 194 12.64 -3.29 2.75
CA PHE A 194 11.28 -3.33 3.28
C PHE A 194 10.54 -4.63 2.94
N GLY A 195 10.94 -5.33 1.88
CA GLY A 195 10.42 -6.66 1.57
C GLY A 195 10.86 -7.73 2.59
N PHE A 196 12.09 -7.61 3.11
CA PHE A 196 12.59 -8.46 4.19
C PHE A 196 12.10 -8.04 5.58
N ASN A 197 11.89 -6.75 5.80
CA ASN A 197 11.45 -6.18 7.07
C ASN A 197 10.17 -5.35 6.85
N PRO A 198 9.03 -6.01 6.58
CA PRO A 198 7.80 -5.29 6.26
C PRO A 198 7.34 -4.46 7.48
N PRO A 199 6.99 -3.18 7.29
CA PRO A 199 6.52 -2.31 8.37
C PRO A 199 5.16 -2.73 8.92
N ASP A 200 4.39 -3.46 8.10
CA ASP A 200 3.06 -3.96 8.42
C ASP A 200 2.71 -5.09 7.43
N PHE A 201 1.54 -5.73 7.60
CA PHE A 201 0.98 -6.59 6.54
C PHE A 201 0.73 -5.77 5.25
N ALA A 202 0.68 -6.43 4.09
CA ALA A 202 0.70 -5.76 2.78
C ALA A 202 -0.37 -4.67 2.64
N ALA A 203 -1.62 -4.93 3.04
CA ALA A 203 -2.68 -3.93 2.99
C ALA A 203 -2.44 -2.73 3.93
N GLY A 204 -1.83 -2.94 5.09
CA GLY A 204 -1.43 -1.87 6.02
C GLY A 204 -0.34 -0.97 5.43
N THR A 205 0.65 -1.58 4.77
CA THR A 205 1.73 -0.85 4.09
C THR A 205 1.21 -0.02 2.92
N VAL A 206 0.31 -0.58 2.10
CA VAL A 206 -0.37 0.14 1.02
C VAL A 206 -1.22 1.28 1.55
N ALA A 207 -1.93 1.04 2.66
CA ALA A 207 -2.73 2.05 3.36
C ALA A 207 -1.90 3.27 3.78
N LEU A 208 -0.71 3.03 4.32
CA LEU A 208 0.24 4.09 4.67
C LEU A 208 0.68 4.88 3.44
N ALA A 209 1.02 4.21 2.33
CA ALA A 209 1.40 4.87 1.09
C ALA A 209 0.27 5.78 0.55
N PHE A 210 -0.98 5.32 0.61
CA PHE A 210 -2.14 6.16 0.26
C PHE A 210 -2.30 7.34 1.21
N GLY A 211 -2.06 7.15 2.51
CA GLY A 211 -2.07 8.23 3.48
C GLY A 211 -1.02 9.31 3.18
N LEU A 212 0.19 8.92 2.83
CA LEU A 212 1.25 9.85 2.44
C LEU A 212 0.94 10.60 1.14
N ALA A 213 0.39 9.93 0.14
CA ALA A 213 -0.06 10.56 -1.10
C ALA A 213 -1.24 11.53 -0.86
N ALA A 214 -2.18 11.14 0.00
CA ALA A 214 -3.31 11.99 0.39
C ALA A 214 -2.86 13.25 1.12
N SER A 215 -1.85 13.15 2.00
CA SER A 215 -1.36 14.29 2.78
C SER A 215 -0.47 15.25 2.01
N SER A 216 0.11 14.82 0.89
CA SER A 216 1.09 15.62 0.13
C SER A 216 0.59 16.02 -1.26
N ILE A 217 0.49 15.06 -2.18
CA ILE A 217 0.29 15.32 -3.61
C ILE A 217 -1.17 15.68 -3.93
N PHE A 218 -2.13 14.97 -3.32
CA PHE A 218 -3.55 15.17 -3.62
C PHE A 218 -4.04 16.60 -3.41
N PRO A 219 -3.79 17.28 -2.25
CA PRO A 219 -4.23 18.64 -2.06
C PRO A 219 -3.62 19.63 -3.05
N ALA A 220 -2.31 19.48 -3.33
CA ALA A 220 -1.62 20.33 -4.29
C ALA A 220 -2.21 20.18 -5.70
N LEU A 221 -2.50 18.94 -6.13
CA LEU A 221 -3.13 18.65 -7.42
C LEU A 221 -4.55 19.26 -7.50
N MET A 222 -5.36 19.06 -6.47
CA MET A 222 -6.73 19.58 -6.41
C MET A 222 -6.75 21.10 -6.44
N MET A 223 -5.90 21.74 -5.64
CA MET A 223 -5.81 23.19 -5.62
C MET A 223 -5.25 23.74 -6.94
N GLY A 224 -4.28 23.07 -7.55
CA GLY A 224 -3.73 23.48 -8.85
C GLY A 224 -4.73 23.41 -9.99
N ILE A 225 -5.70 22.47 -9.93
CA ILE A 225 -6.76 22.33 -10.97
C ILE A 225 -7.94 23.29 -10.72
N PHE A 226 -8.37 23.44 -9.46
CA PHE A 226 -9.63 24.08 -9.12
C PHE A 226 -9.50 25.47 -8.48
N SER A 227 -8.27 25.92 -8.14
CA SER A 227 -8.05 27.18 -7.45
C SER A 227 -7.05 28.06 -8.22
N SER A 228 -7.47 29.28 -8.55
CA SER A 228 -6.60 30.31 -9.13
C SER A 228 -5.83 31.14 -8.07
N THR A 229 -6.05 30.86 -6.78
CA THR A 229 -5.48 31.68 -5.68
C THR A 229 -4.25 31.05 -5.05
N ILE A 230 -3.95 29.80 -5.33
CA ILE A 230 -2.80 29.09 -4.78
C ILE A 230 -1.58 29.32 -5.65
N ASN A 231 -0.50 29.77 -5.02
CA ASN A 231 0.80 29.99 -5.66
C ASN A 231 1.77 28.81 -5.37
N LYS A 232 2.92 28.83 -6.06
CA LYS A 232 3.96 27.81 -5.93
C LYS A 232 4.45 27.64 -4.48
N GLU A 233 4.70 28.75 -3.80
CA GLU A 233 5.20 28.77 -2.43
C GLU A 233 4.20 28.14 -1.46
N GLY A 234 2.90 28.46 -1.62
CA GLY A 234 1.83 27.88 -0.85
C GLY A 234 1.67 26.38 -1.08
N ALA A 235 1.72 25.96 -2.33
CA ALA A 235 1.63 24.52 -2.67
C ALA A 235 2.79 23.73 -2.04
N ILE A 236 4.03 24.20 -2.17
CA ILE A 236 5.21 23.54 -1.58
C ILE A 236 5.12 23.50 -0.06
N ALA A 237 4.77 24.63 0.59
CA ALA A 237 4.62 24.68 2.05
C ALA A 237 3.53 23.74 2.55
N GLY A 238 2.39 23.68 1.85
CA GLY A 238 1.30 22.77 2.15
C GLY A 238 1.71 21.32 2.06
N MET A 239 2.39 20.94 0.96
CA MET A 239 2.88 19.56 0.76
C MET A 239 3.85 19.14 1.86
N LEU A 240 4.81 19.99 2.21
CA LEU A 240 5.80 19.71 3.26
C LEU A 240 5.14 19.64 4.64
N ALA A 241 4.20 20.52 4.95
CA ALA A 241 3.49 20.49 6.21
C ALA A 241 2.60 19.25 6.34
N GLY A 242 1.84 18.90 5.31
CA GLY A 242 0.96 17.75 5.30
C GLY A 242 1.69 16.43 5.46
N ILE A 243 2.74 16.21 4.65
CA ILE A 243 3.56 15.00 4.76
C ILE A 243 4.35 14.96 6.08
N GLY A 244 4.86 16.12 6.53
CA GLY A 244 5.62 16.23 7.78
C GLY A 244 4.79 15.83 9.00
N VAL A 245 3.58 16.36 9.14
CA VAL A 245 2.65 16.03 10.23
C VAL A 245 2.25 14.55 10.18
N THR A 246 2.00 14.02 8.99
CA THR A 246 1.64 12.61 8.81
C THR A 246 2.79 11.68 9.20
N LEU A 247 4.00 11.93 8.69
CA LEU A 247 5.19 11.14 9.03
C LEU A 247 5.53 11.23 10.51
N LEU A 248 5.42 12.40 11.11
CA LEU A 248 5.69 12.61 12.53
C LEU A 248 4.77 11.73 13.39
N TYR A 249 3.48 11.74 13.10
CA TYR A 249 2.51 10.91 13.80
C TYR A 249 2.77 9.41 13.57
N VAL A 250 3.01 8.99 12.33
CA VAL A 250 3.33 7.60 12.01
C VAL A 250 4.59 7.13 12.72
N PHE A 251 5.65 7.93 12.75
CA PHE A 251 6.91 7.55 13.40
C PHE A 251 6.79 7.50 14.92
N GLN A 252 5.94 8.33 15.54
CA GLN A 252 5.66 8.24 16.98
C GLN A 252 5.04 6.90 17.37
N HIS A 253 4.20 6.32 16.51
CA HIS A 253 3.50 5.07 16.77
C HIS A 253 4.23 3.83 16.27
N LYS A 254 4.80 3.88 15.06
CA LYS A 254 5.44 2.73 14.40
C LYS A 254 6.96 2.74 14.47
N GLY A 255 7.54 3.81 14.99
CA GLY A 255 8.99 4.01 15.06
C GLY A 255 9.58 4.67 13.81
N ILE A 256 10.75 5.29 14.00
CA ILE A 256 11.50 5.94 12.93
C ILE A 256 11.95 4.88 11.93
N MET A 257 11.69 5.10 10.65
CA MET A 257 11.93 4.12 9.58
C MET A 257 11.33 2.74 9.86
N PHE A 258 10.22 2.71 10.63
CA PHE A 258 9.50 1.50 11.03
C PHE A 258 10.29 0.53 11.93
N ILE A 259 11.32 1.03 12.59
CA ILE A 259 12.05 0.28 13.61
C ILE A 259 11.25 0.37 14.91
N LYS A 260 10.57 -0.71 15.28
CA LYS A 260 9.64 -0.77 16.45
C LYS A 260 10.27 -0.31 17.77
N SER A 261 11.57 -0.54 17.97
CA SER A 261 12.28 -0.09 19.17
C SER A 261 12.36 1.43 19.32
N THR A 262 12.12 2.20 18.27
CA THR A 262 12.12 3.66 18.27
C THR A 262 10.72 4.27 18.38
N ALA A 263 9.68 3.45 18.49
CA ALA A 263 8.30 3.91 18.65
C ALA A 263 8.09 4.47 20.07
N TYR A 264 7.71 5.73 20.16
CA TYR A 264 7.51 6.42 21.44
C TYR A 264 6.14 6.14 22.07
N LEU A 265 5.08 6.11 21.26
CA LEU A 265 3.71 5.94 21.73
C LEU A 265 3.17 4.52 21.58
N GLY A 266 3.84 3.68 20.80
CA GLY A 266 3.40 2.32 20.47
C GLY A 266 2.14 2.25 19.59
N GLU A 267 1.78 1.04 19.18
CA GLU A 267 0.69 0.79 18.23
C GLU A 267 -0.71 0.68 18.89
N MET A 268 -0.81 0.90 20.21
CA MET A 268 -2.04 0.69 20.98
C MET A 268 -3.06 1.82 20.81
N ASN A 269 -4.33 1.46 20.63
CA ASN A 269 -5.47 2.36 20.46
C ASN A 269 -5.61 3.49 21.52
N PRO A 270 -5.30 3.32 22.81
CA PRO A 270 -5.45 4.39 23.80
C PRO A 270 -4.64 5.65 23.50
N ASN A 271 -3.56 5.52 22.73
CA ASN A 271 -2.66 6.63 22.40
C ASN A 271 -2.99 7.32 21.07
N TRP A 272 -4.04 6.87 20.36
CA TRP A 272 -4.38 7.42 19.07
C TRP A 272 -5.08 8.76 19.20
N PHE A 273 -4.63 9.74 18.44
CA PHE A 273 -5.22 11.07 18.38
C PHE A 273 -6.65 10.99 17.82
N PHE A 274 -7.64 11.31 18.63
CA PHE A 274 -9.07 11.11 18.33
C PHE A 274 -9.44 9.70 17.85
N GLY A 275 -8.68 8.68 18.26
CA GLY A 275 -8.91 7.31 17.82
C GLY A 275 -8.53 7.03 16.37
N ILE A 276 -7.76 7.91 15.72
CA ILE A 276 -7.33 7.75 14.33
C ILE A 276 -6.09 6.85 14.29
N GLU A 277 -6.23 5.71 13.64
CA GLU A 277 -5.12 4.80 13.40
C GLU A 277 -3.99 5.47 12.61
N PRO A 278 -2.70 5.23 12.95
CA PRO A 278 -1.57 5.82 12.23
C PRO A 278 -1.60 5.67 10.71
N ASN A 279 -2.07 4.54 10.20
CA ASN A 279 -2.21 4.32 8.75
C ASN A 279 -3.30 5.19 8.09
N ALA A 280 -4.24 5.72 8.87
CA ALA A 280 -5.33 6.57 8.39
C ALA A 280 -5.05 8.08 8.58
N PHE A 281 -3.96 8.45 9.25
CA PHE A 281 -3.67 9.85 9.62
C PHE A 281 -3.38 10.77 8.43
N GLY A 282 -3.14 10.21 7.25
CA GLY A 282 -2.97 10.98 6.02
C GLY A 282 -4.12 11.93 5.67
N GLU A 283 -5.33 11.65 6.15
CA GLU A 283 -6.49 12.54 5.97
C GLU A 283 -6.33 13.85 6.76
N VAL A 284 -5.81 13.74 7.99
CA VAL A 284 -5.48 14.93 8.81
C VAL A 284 -4.35 15.71 8.15
N GLY A 285 -3.32 15.01 7.65
CA GLY A 285 -2.25 15.64 6.87
C GLY A 285 -2.75 16.37 5.63
N ALA A 286 -3.76 15.83 4.94
CA ALA A 286 -4.39 16.52 3.80
C ALA A 286 -5.07 17.84 4.22
N LEU A 287 -5.80 17.83 5.32
CA LEU A 287 -6.41 19.05 5.86
C LEU A 287 -5.36 20.10 6.23
N VAL A 288 -4.29 19.69 6.90
CA VAL A 288 -3.15 20.57 7.22
C VAL A 288 -2.54 21.15 5.94
N ASN A 289 -2.33 20.33 4.91
CA ASN A 289 -1.82 20.79 3.62
C ASN A 289 -2.72 21.85 3.00
N PHE A 290 -4.02 21.63 2.91
CA PHE A 290 -4.98 22.62 2.39
C PHE A 290 -4.91 23.94 3.17
N CYS A 291 -4.92 23.88 4.49
CA CYS A 291 -4.86 25.06 5.34
C CYS A 291 -3.55 25.84 5.16
N VAL A 292 -2.41 25.17 5.23
CA VAL A 292 -1.10 25.80 5.10
C VAL A 292 -0.90 26.38 3.70
N ALA A 293 -1.26 25.63 2.65
CA ALA A 293 -1.16 26.12 1.28
C ALA A 293 -1.97 27.41 1.07
N PHE A 294 -3.18 27.46 1.60
CA PHE A 294 -4.04 28.64 1.50
C PHE A 294 -3.51 29.84 2.29
N ILE A 295 -3.04 29.61 3.53
CA ILE A 295 -2.47 30.66 4.38
C ILE A 295 -1.19 31.23 3.74
N VAL A 296 -0.26 30.38 3.35
CA VAL A 296 1.02 30.82 2.76
C VAL A 296 0.80 31.52 1.44
N SER A 297 -0.11 31.04 0.59
CA SER A 297 -0.44 31.72 -0.66
C SER A 297 -1.00 33.11 -0.46
N LYS A 298 -1.79 33.33 0.61
CA LYS A 298 -2.28 34.68 0.97
C LYS A 298 -1.18 35.60 1.47
N ILE A 299 -0.22 35.07 2.23
CA ILE A 299 0.88 35.84 2.79
C ILE A 299 1.90 36.22 1.71
N CYS A 300 2.25 35.27 0.84
CA CYS A 300 3.31 35.45 -0.16
C CYS A 300 2.90 36.29 -1.39
N LYS A 301 1.66 36.73 -1.52
CA LYS A 301 1.09 37.67 -2.52
C LYS A 301 1.78 37.74 -3.91
N LYS A 302 2.46 36.70 -4.37
CA LYS A 302 2.95 36.63 -5.75
C LYS A 302 1.79 36.21 -6.64
N ILE A 303 1.50 37.04 -7.64
CA ILE A 303 0.46 36.87 -8.65
C ILE A 303 0.63 35.49 -9.30
N PRO A 304 -0.46 34.71 -9.47
CA PRO A 304 -0.42 33.49 -10.26
C PRO A 304 0.13 33.79 -11.66
N TYR A 305 0.92 32.89 -12.21
CA TYR A 305 1.28 32.95 -13.62
C TYR A 305 -0.02 33.00 -14.43
N ASP A 306 -0.16 34.08 -15.23
CA ASP A 306 -1.21 34.14 -16.25
C ASP A 306 -1.02 32.94 -17.16
N VAL A 307 -1.95 32.00 -17.10
CA VAL A 307 -2.05 30.92 -18.05
C VAL A 307 -2.78 31.51 -19.26
N GLU A 308 -2.03 32.01 -20.25
CA GLU A 308 -2.55 32.22 -21.58
C GLU A 308 -2.94 30.89 -22.26
#